data_bbccf389bf040e3f3d70248953327772
#
_entry.id   bbccf389bf040e3f3d70248953327772
#
_cell.length_a   1.000
_cell.length_b   1.000
_cell.length_c   1.000
_cell.angle_alpha   90.00
_cell.angle_beta   90.00
_cell.angle_gamma   90.00
#
_symmetry.space_group_name_H-M   'P 1'
#
loop_
_entity.id
_entity.type
_entity.pdbx_description
1 polymer ?
#
loop_
_entity_poly.entity_id
_entity_poly.type
_entity_poly.pdbx_seq_one_letter_code
_entity_poly.pdbx_strand_id
1 'polypeptide(L)'
;MASKSKTKTAWVCSECGYDAPKWFGQCPSCKAYNTMKEFRIEAESSNRYARVEQAAATSSARGRTALAGTSDILDLSEIEAKESPRILIGFSELERALGGGFVPGSVVLIGGDPGIGKSTLLLQAMCKMVALGQVCLYASGEESPTQVALRAQRLGVNTKGLKFISEIQLEKIEAIIEETSPQWVVIDSIQTLFSEDLSAAPGSVSQVKE
;
A
#
# COMPACT_ATOMS: atom_id res chain seq x y z
N MET A 1 -2.08 34.55 23.38
CA MET A 1 -3.14 34.72 22.37
C MET A 1 -3.16 33.50 21.49
N ALA A 2 -4.12 32.62 21.67
CA ALA A 2 -4.21 31.33 20.95
C ALA A 2 -4.72 31.58 19.52
N SER A 3 -3.93 31.20 18.53
CA SER A 3 -4.31 31.21 17.11
C SER A 3 -5.35 30.12 16.86
N LYS A 4 -6.58 30.52 16.52
CA LYS A 4 -7.64 29.60 16.09
C LYS A 4 -7.24 28.99 14.72
N SER A 5 -7.00 27.69 14.67
CA SER A 5 -6.85 26.95 13.42
C SER A 5 -8.16 27.05 12.61
N LYS A 6 -8.06 27.54 11.36
CA LYS A 6 -9.20 27.60 10.45
C LYS A 6 -9.44 26.21 9.88
N THR A 7 -10.49 25.54 10.32
CA THR A 7 -11.03 24.34 9.70
C THR A 7 -11.44 24.66 8.26
N LYS A 8 -10.88 23.96 7.27
CA LYS A 8 -11.34 24.07 5.88
C LYS A 8 -12.40 23.00 5.64
N THR A 9 -13.56 23.41 5.15
CA THR A 9 -14.64 22.51 4.76
C THR A 9 -14.57 22.30 3.25
N ALA A 10 -14.54 21.03 2.81
CA ALA A 10 -14.68 20.63 1.41
C ALA A 10 -15.93 19.77 1.25
N TRP A 11 -16.49 19.73 0.05
CA TRP A 11 -17.65 18.92 -0.30
C TRP A 11 -17.23 17.90 -1.34
N VAL A 12 -17.35 16.60 -1.04
CA VAL A 12 -16.91 15.52 -1.89
C VAL A 12 -18.10 14.71 -2.40
N CYS A 13 -18.10 14.42 -3.70
CA CYS A 13 -19.12 13.58 -4.32
C CYS A 13 -18.88 12.10 -3.98
N SER A 14 -19.89 11.42 -3.40
CA SER A 14 -19.80 10.01 -3.03
C SER A 14 -19.71 9.05 -4.24
N GLU A 15 -20.08 9.49 -5.44
CA GLU A 15 -20.11 8.67 -6.64
C GLU A 15 -18.81 8.73 -7.45
N CYS A 16 -18.20 9.93 -7.56
CA CYS A 16 -17.04 10.11 -8.44
C CYS A 16 -15.82 10.73 -7.76
N GLY A 17 -15.91 11.05 -6.45
CA GLY A 17 -14.82 11.65 -5.70
C GLY A 17 -14.49 13.11 -6.05
N TYR A 18 -15.31 13.78 -6.88
CA TYR A 18 -15.11 15.19 -7.21
C TYR A 18 -15.23 16.05 -5.95
N ASP A 19 -14.24 16.89 -5.69
CA ASP A 19 -14.20 17.81 -4.55
C ASP A 19 -14.54 19.24 -4.96
N ALA A 20 -15.22 19.97 -4.06
CA ALA A 20 -15.61 21.34 -4.26
C ALA A 20 -15.57 22.14 -2.95
N PRO A 21 -15.27 23.47 -3.01
CA PRO A 21 -15.24 24.32 -1.82
C PRO A 21 -16.63 24.65 -1.25
N LYS A 22 -17.71 24.28 -1.96
CA LYS A 22 -19.09 24.50 -1.57
C LYS A 22 -19.99 23.36 -2.01
N TRP A 23 -21.14 23.22 -1.36
CA TRP A 23 -22.15 22.25 -1.73
C TRP A 23 -22.82 22.56 -3.07
N PHE A 24 -23.01 21.51 -3.87
CA PHE A 24 -23.78 21.51 -5.09
C PHE A 24 -24.89 20.46 -5.01
N GLY A 25 -26.11 20.80 -5.37
CA GLY A 25 -27.23 19.85 -5.46
C GLY A 25 -27.04 18.78 -6.54
N GLN A 26 -26.22 19.09 -7.53
CA GLN A 26 -25.80 18.17 -8.61
C GLN A 26 -24.29 18.24 -8.73
N CYS A 27 -23.61 17.09 -8.75
CA CYS A 27 -22.19 17.03 -8.94
C CYS A 27 -21.78 17.58 -10.32
N PRO A 28 -20.86 18.56 -10.40
CA PRO A 28 -20.42 19.12 -11.67
C PRO A 28 -19.71 18.12 -12.58
N SER A 29 -19.10 17.09 -12.01
CA SER A 29 -18.35 16.07 -12.74
C SER A 29 -19.26 14.94 -13.26
N CYS A 30 -19.89 14.16 -12.36
CA CYS A 30 -20.70 13.00 -12.76
C CYS A 30 -22.19 13.29 -12.92
N LYS A 31 -22.64 14.51 -12.62
CA LYS A 31 -24.05 14.97 -12.69
C LYS A 31 -25.04 14.21 -11.80
N ALA A 32 -24.56 13.41 -10.85
CA ALA A 32 -25.40 12.76 -9.85
C ALA A 32 -25.98 13.79 -8.88
N TYR A 33 -27.25 13.61 -8.47
CA TYR A 33 -27.94 14.50 -7.56
C TYR A 33 -27.74 14.06 -6.10
N ASN A 34 -27.62 15.03 -5.19
CA ASN A 34 -27.52 14.83 -3.74
C ASN A 34 -26.37 13.92 -3.28
N THR A 35 -25.27 13.88 -4.05
CA THR A 35 -24.10 13.05 -3.79
C THR A 35 -22.97 13.81 -3.09
N MET A 36 -23.10 15.12 -2.89
CA MET A 36 -22.08 15.95 -2.24
C MET A 36 -22.20 15.84 -0.72
N LYS A 37 -21.17 15.29 -0.07
CA LYS A 37 -21.05 15.16 1.39
C LYS A 37 -20.04 16.15 1.92
N GLU A 38 -20.34 16.74 3.10
CA GLU A 38 -19.44 17.67 3.78
C GLU A 38 -18.25 16.91 4.38
N PHE A 39 -17.05 17.37 4.05
CA PHE A 39 -15.80 16.93 4.63
C PHE A 39 -15.16 18.08 5.39
N ARG A 40 -14.91 17.90 6.66
CA ARG A 40 -14.15 18.84 7.48
C ARG A 40 -12.71 18.41 7.49
N ILE A 41 -11.85 19.19 6.83
CA ILE A 41 -10.41 19.01 6.91
C ILE A 41 -9.97 19.73 8.20
N GLU A 42 -9.84 18.99 9.28
CA GLU A 42 -9.11 19.49 10.44
C GLU A 42 -7.63 19.52 10.05
N ALA A 43 -7.08 20.73 10.02
CA ALA A 43 -5.65 20.90 9.81
C ALA A 43 -4.90 20.52 11.09
N GLU A 44 -4.92 19.26 11.46
CA GLU A 44 -3.88 18.70 12.31
C GLU A 44 -2.70 18.35 11.41
N SER A 45 -1.72 19.22 11.45
CA SER A 45 -0.38 18.90 11.01
C SER A 45 0.19 17.82 11.95
N SER A 46 -0.27 16.59 11.82
CA SER A 46 0.48 15.48 12.36
C SER A 46 1.73 15.35 11.50
N ASN A 47 2.79 15.87 12.04
CA ASN A 47 4.11 15.84 11.46
C ASN A 47 4.65 14.39 11.49
N ARG A 48 4.01 13.49 10.73
CA ARG A 48 4.44 12.10 10.57
C ARG A 48 5.86 12.05 9.98
N TYR A 49 6.24 13.04 9.18
CA TYR A 49 7.59 13.17 8.63
C TYR A 49 8.62 13.61 9.69
N ALA A 50 8.24 14.37 10.72
CA ALA A 50 9.16 14.75 11.79
C ALA A 50 9.55 13.57 12.72
N ARG A 51 8.73 12.52 12.78
CA ARG A 51 9.05 11.31 13.53
C ARG A 51 10.11 10.46 12.83
N VAL A 52 10.15 10.50 11.51
CA VAL A 52 11.17 9.84 10.70
C VAL A 52 12.52 10.55 10.81
N GLU A 53 12.52 11.89 10.90
CA GLU A 53 13.76 12.66 11.07
C GLU A 53 14.40 12.46 12.44
N GLN A 54 13.64 12.31 13.52
CA GLN A 54 14.19 12.05 14.87
C GLN A 54 14.72 10.61 15.03
N ALA A 55 14.16 9.63 14.32
CA ALA A 55 14.69 8.26 14.30
C ALA A 55 15.96 8.14 13.46
N ALA A 56 16.17 9.01 12.47
CA ALA A 56 17.36 9.01 11.62
C ALA A 56 18.60 9.61 12.30
N ALA A 57 18.42 10.39 13.36
CA ALA A 57 19.54 11.06 14.07
C ALA A 57 20.34 10.15 15.03
N THR A 58 19.86 8.93 15.31
CA THR A 58 20.49 8.02 16.28
C THR A 58 21.08 6.74 15.70
N SER A 59 20.99 6.51 14.41
CA SER A 59 21.64 5.37 13.77
C SER A 59 22.60 5.82 12.66
N SER A 60 23.88 5.83 12.99
CA SER A 60 24.98 5.92 12.00
C SER A 60 24.96 4.66 11.14
N ALA A 61 24.32 4.69 9.99
CA ALA A 61 24.49 3.65 8.97
C ALA A 61 24.26 4.21 7.56
N ARG A 62 25.29 4.03 6.79
CA ARG A 62 25.48 4.30 5.38
C ARG A 62 24.28 3.87 4.52
N GLY A 63 23.79 4.75 3.64
CA GLY A 63 23.09 4.37 2.43
C GLY A 63 21.57 4.51 2.44
N ARG A 64 21.00 5.60 2.98
CA ARG A 64 19.64 6.02 2.67
C ARG A 64 19.68 7.42 2.10
N THR A 65 19.49 7.53 0.80
CA THR A 65 19.23 8.81 0.12
C THR A 65 17.96 9.42 0.72
N ALA A 66 18.15 10.53 1.43
CA ALA A 66 17.07 11.31 1.99
C ALA A 66 16.22 11.89 0.84
N LEU A 67 14.97 11.45 0.74
CA LEU A 67 13.96 12.01 -0.16
C LEU A 67 13.22 13.19 0.49
N ALA A 68 13.94 14.05 1.24
CA ALA A 68 13.37 15.28 1.77
C ALA A 68 14.49 16.28 2.07
N GLY A 69 14.93 16.99 1.06
CA GLY A 69 15.81 18.13 1.19
C GLY A 69 16.13 18.68 -0.19
N THR A 70 15.89 19.96 -0.40
CA THR A 70 16.24 20.79 -1.58
C THR A 70 16.41 19.99 -2.87
N SER A 71 15.45 20.13 -3.78
CA SER A 71 15.51 19.47 -5.10
C SER A 71 16.71 20.05 -5.88
N ASP A 72 17.86 19.44 -5.71
CA ASP A 72 19.03 19.76 -6.53
C ASP A 72 18.74 19.26 -7.96
N ILE A 73 18.88 20.17 -8.92
CA ILE A 73 18.82 19.80 -10.33
C ILE A 73 20.15 19.11 -10.65
N LEU A 74 20.09 17.79 -10.85
CA LEU A 74 21.26 16.99 -11.23
C LEU A 74 21.19 16.67 -12.71
N ASP A 75 22.35 16.65 -13.36
CA ASP A 75 22.45 16.10 -14.71
C ASP A 75 22.37 14.57 -14.63
N LEU A 76 21.45 13.98 -15.41
CA LEU A 76 21.23 12.53 -15.39
C LEU A 76 22.49 11.74 -15.82
N SER A 77 23.35 12.34 -16.63
CA SER A 77 24.62 11.73 -17.07
C SER A 77 25.68 11.64 -15.96
N GLU A 78 25.53 12.44 -14.88
CA GLU A 78 26.43 12.43 -13.72
C GLU A 78 25.99 11.42 -12.64
N ILE A 79 24.80 10.80 -12.81
CA ILE A 79 24.28 9.85 -11.86
C ILE A 79 24.81 8.44 -12.19
N GLU A 80 25.64 7.89 -11.31
CA GLU A 80 26.04 6.48 -11.40
C GLU A 80 24.83 5.57 -11.20
N ALA A 81 24.33 4.96 -12.27
CA ALA A 81 23.30 3.93 -12.20
C ALA A 81 23.90 2.65 -11.60
N LYS A 82 23.67 2.43 -10.30
CA LYS A 82 24.01 1.15 -9.66
C LYS A 82 22.88 0.17 -9.90
N GLU A 83 23.19 -0.94 -10.57
CA GLU A 83 22.25 -2.05 -10.70
C GLU A 83 21.93 -2.62 -9.31
N SER A 84 20.66 -2.60 -8.93
CA SER A 84 20.20 -3.26 -7.73
C SER A 84 20.09 -4.77 -8.00
N PRO A 85 20.56 -5.64 -7.08
CA PRO A 85 20.41 -7.08 -7.24
C PRO A 85 18.93 -7.44 -7.33
N ARG A 86 18.58 -8.28 -8.31
CA ARG A 86 17.20 -8.71 -8.51
C ARG A 86 16.97 -10.07 -7.89
N ILE A 87 15.81 -10.25 -7.29
CA ILE A 87 15.41 -11.49 -6.63
C ILE A 87 14.49 -12.25 -7.58
N LEU A 88 14.93 -13.46 -7.95
CA LEU A 88 14.18 -14.38 -8.80
C LEU A 88 13.32 -15.31 -7.94
N ILE A 89 12.09 -15.57 -8.40
CA ILE A 89 11.13 -16.46 -7.72
C ILE A 89 10.78 -17.70 -8.54
N GLY A 90 11.36 -17.84 -9.73
CA GLY A 90 11.11 -18.95 -10.63
C GLY A 90 9.78 -18.87 -11.39
N PHE A 91 9.28 -17.65 -11.64
CA PHE A 91 8.20 -17.35 -12.57
C PHE A 91 8.73 -16.47 -13.69
N SER A 92 9.24 -17.09 -14.74
CA SER A 92 9.94 -16.40 -15.84
C SER A 92 9.14 -15.28 -16.48
N GLU A 93 7.83 -15.44 -16.60
CA GLU A 93 6.95 -14.43 -17.19
C GLU A 93 6.74 -13.23 -16.28
N LEU A 94 6.55 -13.46 -14.96
CA LEU A 94 6.46 -12.41 -13.97
C LEU A 94 7.81 -11.68 -13.84
N GLU A 95 8.90 -12.42 -13.79
CA GLU A 95 10.26 -11.85 -13.75
C GLU A 95 10.55 -11.01 -14.98
N ARG A 96 10.15 -11.46 -16.16
CA ARG A 96 10.27 -10.70 -17.41
C ARG A 96 9.44 -9.42 -17.36
N ALA A 97 8.21 -9.48 -16.85
CA ALA A 97 7.36 -8.31 -16.69
C ALA A 97 7.97 -7.28 -15.73
N LEU A 98 8.70 -7.75 -14.73
CA LEU A 98 9.41 -6.92 -13.74
C LEU A 98 10.83 -6.53 -14.17
N GLY A 99 11.19 -6.75 -15.43
CA GLY A 99 12.51 -6.39 -15.95
C GLY A 99 13.65 -7.24 -15.41
N GLY A 100 13.40 -8.51 -15.10
CA GLY A 100 14.39 -9.50 -14.66
C GLY A 100 14.32 -9.88 -13.20
N GLY A 101 13.23 -9.60 -12.49
CA GLY A 101 13.01 -9.98 -11.10
C GLY A 101 12.65 -8.81 -10.18
N PHE A 102 12.42 -9.11 -8.93
CA PHE A 102 12.04 -8.12 -7.91
C PHE A 102 13.25 -7.34 -7.42
N VAL A 103 13.07 -6.04 -7.25
CA VAL A 103 14.06 -5.15 -6.64
C VAL A 103 13.74 -5.01 -5.15
N PRO A 104 14.72 -5.20 -4.24
CA PRO A 104 14.49 -4.97 -2.81
C PRO A 104 13.97 -3.55 -2.53
N GLY A 105 12.93 -3.46 -1.69
CA GLY A 105 12.28 -2.17 -1.36
C GLY A 105 11.29 -1.66 -2.42
N SER A 106 11.07 -2.39 -3.51
CA SER A 106 10.06 -2.03 -4.50
C SER A 106 8.64 -2.43 -4.06
N VAL A 107 7.66 -1.66 -4.55
CA VAL A 107 6.24 -1.99 -4.45
C VAL A 107 5.74 -2.37 -5.83
N VAL A 108 5.04 -3.51 -5.92
CA VAL A 108 4.47 -4.01 -7.17
C VAL A 108 2.95 -4.08 -7.03
N LEU A 109 2.23 -3.38 -7.90
CA LEU A 109 0.78 -3.45 -7.99
C LEU A 109 0.37 -4.42 -9.11
N ILE A 110 -0.41 -5.44 -8.75
CA ILE A 110 -0.97 -6.40 -9.71
C ILE A 110 -2.45 -6.08 -9.92
N GLY A 111 -2.75 -5.47 -11.04
CA GLY A 111 -4.11 -5.15 -11.47
C GLY A 111 -4.68 -6.18 -12.45
N GLY A 112 -6.00 -6.24 -12.58
CA GLY A 112 -6.71 -7.08 -13.54
C GLY A 112 -8.13 -7.39 -13.09
N ASP A 113 -8.93 -7.96 -14.00
CA ASP A 113 -10.33 -8.28 -13.74
C ASP A 113 -10.53 -9.29 -12.60
N PRO A 114 -11.68 -9.26 -11.91
CA PRO A 114 -12.05 -10.28 -10.94
C PRO A 114 -11.96 -11.68 -11.57
N GLY A 115 -11.41 -12.64 -10.81
CA GLY A 115 -11.32 -14.04 -11.26
C GLY A 115 -10.16 -14.36 -12.21
N ILE A 116 -9.36 -13.38 -12.68
CA ILE A 116 -8.21 -13.64 -13.59
C ILE A 116 -7.06 -14.42 -12.97
N GLY A 117 -7.06 -14.58 -11.64
CA GLY A 117 -6.04 -15.38 -10.95
C GLY A 117 -5.00 -14.58 -10.17
N LYS A 118 -5.21 -13.28 -9.89
CA LYS A 118 -4.28 -12.44 -9.11
C LYS A 118 -3.87 -13.07 -7.78
N SER A 119 -4.84 -13.41 -6.94
CA SER A 119 -4.60 -14.02 -5.62
C SER A 119 -3.94 -15.41 -5.73
N THR A 120 -4.23 -16.13 -6.82
CA THR A 120 -3.58 -17.42 -7.11
C THR A 120 -2.10 -17.24 -7.42
N LEU A 121 -1.78 -16.29 -8.29
CA LEU A 121 -0.39 -15.94 -8.63
C LEU A 121 0.38 -15.47 -7.40
N LEU A 122 -0.22 -14.56 -6.60
CA LEU A 122 0.39 -14.06 -5.37
C LEU A 122 0.67 -15.18 -4.37
N LEU A 123 -0.29 -16.07 -4.13
CA LEU A 123 -0.09 -17.20 -3.22
C LEU A 123 1.05 -18.14 -3.69
N GLN A 124 1.08 -18.47 -4.97
CA GLN A 124 2.15 -19.29 -5.53
C GLN A 124 3.52 -18.62 -5.43
N ALA A 125 3.59 -17.31 -5.71
CA ALA A 125 4.81 -16.52 -5.57
C ALA A 125 5.31 -16.55 -4.13
N MET A 126 4.45 -16.27 -3.15
CA MET A 126 4.82 -16.28 -1.74
C MET A 126 5.28 -17.66 -1.26
N CYS A 127 4.62 -18.74 -1.68
CA CYS A 127 5.07 -20.09 -1.36
C CYS A 127 6.46 -20.40 -1.93
N LYS A 128 6.79 -19.92 -3.13
CA LYS A 128 8.13 -20.05 -3.71
C LYS A 128 9.16 -19.23 -2.93
N MET A 129 8.82 -18.01 -2.53
CA MET A 129 9.73 -17.18 -1.72
C MET A 129 10.03 -17.85 -0.38
N VAL A 130 9.01 -18.42 0.28
CA VAL A 130 9.22 -19.19 1.52
C VAL A 130 10.12 -20.39 1.28
N ALA A 131 9.96 -21.09 0.17
CA ALA A 131 10.83 -22.21 -0.20
C ALA A 131 12.29 -21.80 -0.43
N LEU A 132 12.53 -20.55 -0.80
CA LEU A 132 13.86 -19.91 -0.89
C LEU A 132 14.39 -19.39 0.45
N GLY A 133 13.68 -19.68 1.55
CA GLY A 133 14.09 -19.26 2.90
C GLY A 133 13.71 -17.84 3.28
N GLN A 134 12.87 -17.17 2.48
CA GLN A 134 12.43 -15.81 2.76
C GLN A 134 11.29 -15.77 3.79
N VAL A 135 11.27 -14.76 4.63
CA VAL A 135 10.17 -14.51 5.58
C VAL A 135 9.05 -13.75 4.86
N CYS A 136 7.90 -14.39 4.74
CA CYS A 136 6.77 -13.88 3.98
C CYS A 136 5.52 -13.73 4.82
N LEU A 137 4.80 -12.62 4.62
CA LEU A 137 3.50 -12.33 5.22
C LEU A 137 2.45 -12.15 4.12
N TYR A 138 1.34 -12.86 4.23
CA TYR A 138 0.17 -12.72 3.36
C TYR A 138 -1.00 -12.15 4.15
N ALA A 139 -1.36 -10.90 3.90
CA ALA A 139 -2.51 -10.24 4.48
C ALA A 139 -3.68 -10.30 3.49
N SER A 140 -4.80 -10.88 3.91
CA SER A 140 -6.02 -10.94 3.09
C SER A 140 -7.18 -10.28 3.81
N GLY A 141 -7.85 -9.37 3.09
CA GLY A 141 -9.10 -8.75 3.53
C GLY A 141 -10.35 -9.37 2.89
N GLU A 142 -10.17 -10.18 1.84
CA GLU A 142 -11.28 -10.76 1.08
C GLU A 142 -11.53 -12.24 1.43
N GLU A 143 -10.47 -12.98 1.74
CA GLU A 143 -10.57 -14.42 1.94
C GLU A 143 -10.18 -14.83 3.36
N SER A 144 -10.95 -15.80 3.89
CA SER A 144 -10.64 -16.42 5.16
C SER A 144 -9.41 -17.33 5.07
N PRO A 145 -8.72 -17.61 6.19
CA PRO A 145 -7.60 -18.57 6.23
C PRO A 145 -7.94 -19.92 5.61
N THR A 146 -9.16 -20.40 5.84
CA THR A 146 -9.63 -21.69 5.31
C THR A 146 -9.73 -21.67 3.78
N GLN A 147 -10.23 -20.58 3.19
CA GLN A 147 -10.35 -20.44 1.73
C GLN A 147 -8.96 -20.41 1.07
N VAL A 148 -8.01 -19.67 1.64
CA VAL A 148 -6.64 -19.62 1.14
C VAL A 148 -5.94 -20.99 1.28
N ALA A 149 -6.14 -21.68 2.40
CA ALA A 149 -5.60 -23.04 2.60
C ALA A 149 -6.16 -24.05 1.59
N LEU A 150 -7.46 -24.03 1.32
CA LEU A 150 -8.10 -24.89 0.30
C LEU A 150 -7.58 -24.55 -1.12
N ARG A 151 -7.35 -23.27 -1.41
CA ARG A 151 -6.73 -22.86 -2.67
C ARG A 151 -5.30 -23.42 -2.79
N ALA A 152 -4.51 -23.27 -1.74
CA ALA A 152 -3.14 -23.81 -1.71
C ALA A 152 -3.11 -25.31 -1.95
N GLN A 153 -4.04 -26.05 -1.31
CA GLN A 153 -4.18 -27.49 -1.49
C GLN A 153 -4.51 -27.85 -2.95
N ARG A 154 -5.46 -27.16 -3.57
CA ARG A 154 -5.81 -27.36 -4.99
C ARG A 154 -4.65 -27.08 -5.94
N LEU A 155 -3.81 -26.12 -5.59
CA LEU A 155 -2.64 -25.75 -6.38
C LEU A 155 -1.43 -26.68 -6.13
N GLY A 156 -1.51 -27.54 -5.12
CA GLY A 156 -0.41 -28.42 -4.73
C GLY A 156 0.81 -27.68 -4.20
N VAL A 157 0.62 -26.44 -3.66
CA VAL A 157 1.72 -25.65 -3.12
C VAL A 157 1.92 -25.89 -1.64
N ASN A 158 3.18 -25.86 -1.20
CA ASN A 158 3.54 -25.99 0.20
C ASN A 158 3.49 -24.62 0.89
N THR A 159 2.58 -24.45 1.86
CA THR A 159 2.41 -23.22 2.62
C THR A 159 3.20 -23.18 3.93
N LYS A 160 3.97 -24.23 4.24
CA LYS A 160 4.72 -24.28 5.50
C LYS A 160 5.72 -23.12 5.58
N GLY A 161 5.56 -22.30 6.61
CA GLY A 161 6.41 -21.11 6.81
C GLY A 161 5.80 -19.81 6.25
N LEU A 162 4.75 -19.86 5.44
CA LEU A 162 4.01 -18.67 5.03
C LEU A 162 3.15 -18.18 6.20
N LYS A 163 3.42 -16.97 6.67
CA LYS A 163 2.59 -16.30 7.67
C LYS A 163 1.35 -15.72 6.98
N PHE A 164 0.19 -15.90 7.59
CA PHE A 164 -1.07 -15.41 7.07
C PHE A 164 -1.83 -14.61 8.14
N ILE A 165 -2.43 -13.50 7.74
CA ILE A 165 -3.35 -12.71 8.57
C ILE A 165 -4.61 -12.39 7.79
N SER A 166 -5.76 -12.44 8.48
CA SER A 166 -7.03 -11.93 7.96
C SER A 166 -7.31 -10.62 8.69
N GLU A 167 -6.85 -9.53 8.12
CA GLU A 167 -6.97 -8.18 8.69
C GLU A 167 -7.10 -7.16 7.55
N ILE A 168 -7.90 -6.11 7.80
CA ILE A 168 -8.17 -5.02 6.86
C ILE A 168 -7.79 -3.65 7.42
N GLN A 169 -7.51 -3.57 8.73
CA GLN A 169 -7.09 -2.34 9.37
C GLN A 169 -5.59 -2.12 9.17
N LEU A 170 -5.23 -1.01 8.53
CA LEU A 170 -3.86 -0.72 8.13
C LEU A 170 -2.90 -0.68 9.33
N GLU A 171 -3.29 -0.01 10.41
CA GLU A 171 -2.48 0.16 11.62
C GLU A 171 -2.14 -1.19 12.28
N LYS A 172 -3.05 -2.15 12.24
CA LYS A 172 -2.79 -3.51 12.75
C LYS A 172 -1.86 -4.28 11.83
N ILE A 173 -2.02 -4.13 10.52
CA ILE A 173 -1.12 -4.76 9.55
C ILE A 173 0.30 -4.20 9.71
N GLU A 174 0.45 -2.89 9.87
CA GLU A 174 1.73 -2.24 10.14
C GLU A 174 2.40 -2.77 11.43
N ALA A 175 1.64 -2.86 12.53
CA ALA A 175 2.15 -3.40 13.79
C ALA A 175 2.66 -4.86 13.64
N ILE A 176 1.93 -5.70 12.87
CA ILE A 176 2.32 -7.08 12.60
C ILE A 176 3.58 -7.13 11.71
N ILE A 177 3.70 -6.23 10.74
CA ILE A 177 4.90 -6.11 9.89
C ILE A 177 6.11 -5.73 10.76
N GLU A 178 5.98 -4.77 11.66
CA GLU A 178 7.04 -4.37 12.59
C GLU A 178 7.45 -5.52 13.49
N GLU A 179 6.50 -6.24 14.08
CA GLU A 179 6.76 -7.39 14.95
C GLU A 179 7.42 -8.56 14.23
N THR A 180 6.93 -8.88 13.05
CA THR A 180 7.35 -10.09 12.31
C THR A 180 8.51 -9.85 11.35
N SER A 181 8.83 -8.59 11.05
CA SER A 181 9.89 -8.14 10.14
C SER A 181 9.99 -8.98 8.85
N PRO A 182 8.90 -9.13 8.08
CA PRO A 182 8.91 -9.94 6.87
C PRO A 182 9.72 -9.25 5.78
N GLN A 183 10.38 -10.06 4.95
CA GLN A 183 11.09 -9.56 3.77
C GLN A 183 10.11 -9.31 2.60
N TRP A 184 8.97 -10.01 2.63
CA TRP A 184 7.93 -9.96 1.61
C TRP A 184 6.56 -9.84 2.26
N VAL A 185 5.78 -8.88 1.77
CA VAL A 185 4.40 -8.67 2.20
C VAL A 185 3.50 -8.67 0.96
N VAL A 186 2.42 -9.41 1.03
CA VAL A 186 1.31 -9.35 0.08
C VAL A 186 0.10 -8.80 0.78
N ILE A 187 -0.56 -7.84 0.15
CA ILE A 187 -1.88 -7.32 0.52
C ILE A 187 -2.88 -7.74 -0.56
N ASP A 188 -3.87 -8.53 -0.18
CA ASP A 188 -4.90 -9.06 -1.09
C ASP A 188 -6.31 -8.81 -0.52
N SER A 189 -6.96 -7.69 -0.88
CA SER A 189 -6.51 -6.65 -1.79
C SER A 189 -6.45 -5.29 -1.10
N ILE A 190 -5.75 -4.34 -1.71
CA ILE A 190 -5.70 -2.95 -1.23
C ILE A 190 -7.09 -2.30 -1.14
N GLN A 191 -8.06 -2.78 -1.93
CA GLN A 191 -9.43 -2.27 -1.94
C GLN A 191 -10.20 -2.55 -0.65
N THR A 192 -9.77 -3.53 0.14
CA THR A 192 -10.41 -3.88 1.41
C THR A 192 -9.81 -3.15 2.60
N LEU A 193 -8.64 -2.56 2.43
CA LEU A 193 -7.95 -1.86 3.51
C LEU A 193 -8.68 -0.60 3.94
N PHE A 194 -8.60 -0.30 5.21
CA PHE A 194 -8.99 0.99 5.75
C PHE A 194 -8.04 1.43 6.87
N SER A 195 -7.92 2.75 7.05
CA SER A 195 -7.25 3.37 8.18
C SER A 195 -8.28 4.04 9.09
N GLU A 196 -8.12 3.92 10.41
CA GLU A 196 -8.98 4.60 11.39
C GLU A 196 -8.75 6.12 11.38
N ASP A 197 -7.60 6.57 10.92
CA ASP A 197 -7.28 7.99 10.79
C ASP A 197 -8.09 8.69 9.69
N LEU A 198 -8.73 7.92 8.81
CA LEU A 198 -9.52 8.43 7.70
C LEU A 198 -11.02 8.27 7.97
N SER A 199 -11.75 9.36 7.90
CA SER A 199 -13.22 9.36 8.11
C SER A 199 -14.01 8.75 6.94
N ALA A 200 -13.34 8.27 5.90
CA ALA A 200 -13.96 7.65 4.73
C ALA A 200 -14.32 6.18 4.98
N ALA A 201 -15.37 5.69 4.34
CA ALA A 201 -15.76 4.28 4.47
C ALA A 201 -14.71 3.34 3.86
N PRO A 202 -14.50 2.14 4.43
CA PRO A 202 -13.64 1.11 3.85
C PRO A 202 -13.96 0.85 2.37
N GLY A 203 -12.94 0.69 1.53
CA GLY A 203 -13.10 0.48 0.09
C GLY A 203 -13.46 1.71 -0.74
N SER A 204 -13.56 2.89 -0.13
CA SER A 204 -13.75 4.14 -0.87
C SER A 204 -12.46 4.59 -1.55
N VAL A 205 -12.60 5.34 -2.65
CA VAL A 205 -11.45 5.91 -3.38
C VAL A 205 -10.57 6.78 -2.48
N SER A 206 -11.14 7.42 -1.48
CA SER A 206 -10.42 8.25 -0.51
C SER A 206 -9.49 7.42 0.38
N GLN A 207 -9.91 6.21 0.78
CA GLN A 207 -9.09 5.29 1.57
C GLN A 207 -7.90 4.72 0.78
N VAL A 208 -8.04 4.58 -0.55
CA VAL A 208 -6.99 4.00 -1.40
C VAL A 208 -5.99 5.05 -1.89
N LYS A 209 -6.36 6.34 -1.86
CA LYS A 209 -5.50 7.43 -2.36
C LYS A 209 -4.52 7.98 -1.33
N GLU A 210 -4.71 7.73 -0.06
CA GLU A 210 -3.82 8.14 1.04
C GLU A 210 -3.01 6.98 1.60
#